data_d524dfa6713b54b41808489354459777
#
_entry.id   d524dfa6713b54b41808489354459777
#
_cell.length_a   1.000
_cell.length_b   1.000
_cell.length_c   1.000
_cell.angle_alpha   90.00
_cell.angle_beta   90.00
_cell.angle_gamma   90.00
#
_symmetry.space_group_name_H-M   'P 1'
#
loop_
_entity.id
_entity.type
_entity.pdbx_description
1 polymer ?
#
loop_
_entity_poly.entity_id
_entity_poly.type
_entity_poly.pdbx_seq_one_letter_code
_entity_poly.pdbx_strand_id
1 'polypeptide(L)'
;MEKVIKLDEVDKYNKLFGLETRHPLVSVVDLSKATHWPEHFKVNYGVYALYLKDTYCGNIMYGRQSYDYQEGTIVSFAPGQVAETEMQKNVRPKAHGILFHPDLIRGTVLGGEIKNYSFFSYEIREALHLSEEERSTVMDCFHKIEAELKHGIDRHSRRLICANIGLLLDYCMRFYERQFVTRKEVNKDVIVRFERLLDEYFDSDTPLQEGLPTVKYFADKVFLSANYFGDMIKKQTGQTASEYIQKKLIERAKETLLGTDKTTSEIAYELGFQYPQHLSRMFKRMTGCTPNAGGLAVLFHDAGGHGGVGIAEVAILL
;
A
#
# COMPACT_ATOMS: atom_id res chain seq x y z
N MET A 1 9.33 23.58 -20.50
CA MET A 1 8.41 22.65 -19.81
C MET A 1 8.51 21.31 -20.51
N GLU A 2 8.98 20.28 -19.84
CA GLU A 2 9.05 18.93 -20.39
C GLU A 2 7.64 18.41 -20.64
N LYS A 3 7.45 17.83 -21.83
CA LYS A 3 6.14 17.37 -22.28
C LYS A 3 5.80 16.05 -21.59
N VAL A 4 4.80 16.06 -20.71
CA VAL A 4 4.26 14.84 -20.13
C VAL A 4 3.48 14.06 -21.19
N ILE A 5 3.90 12.83 -21.48
CA ILE A 5 3.21 11.93 -22.40
C ILE A 5 2.01 11.33 -21.69
N LYS A 6 0.81 11.53 -22.22
CA LYS A 6 -0.41 10.93 -21.69
C LYS A 6 -0.64 9.56 -22.33
N LEU A 7 -0.55 8.50 -21.55
CA LEU A 7 -0.78 7.11 -21.97
C LEU A 7 -2.21 6.67 -21.62
N ASP A 8 -3.18 7.20 -22.34
CA ASP A 8 -4.60 6.84 -22.21
C ASP A 8 -5.00 5.63 -23.07
N GLU A 9 -4.09 5.13 -23.91
CA GLU A 9 -4.26 3.96 -24.77
C GLU A 9 -2.99 3.10 -24.77
N VAL A 10 -3.13 1.79 -24.85
CA VAL A 10 -1.97 0.87 -24.92
C VAL A 10 -1.15 1.08 -26.19
N ASP A 11 -1.79 1.47 -27.29
CA ASP A 11 -1.14 1.78 -28.57
C ASP A 11 -0.12 2.92 -28.47
N LYS A 12 -0.39 3.93 -27.65
CA LYS A 12 0.55 5.04 -27.45
C LYS A 12 1.86 4.57 -26.81
N TYR A 13 1.78 3.63 -25.88
CA TYR A 13 2.97 3.01 -25.30
C TYR A 13 3.72 2.19 -26.34
N ASN A 14 3.01 1.34 -27.07
CA ASN A 14 3.64 0.49 -28.09
C ASN A 14 4.35 1.34 -29.15
N LYS A 15 3.73 2.41 -29.63
CA LYS A 15 4.35 3.35 -30.60
C LYS A 15 5.59 4.04 -30.03
N LEU A 16 5.60 4.39 -28.73
CA LEU A 16 6.75 5.01 -28.08
C LEU A 16 8.01 4.14 -28.15
N PHE A 17 7.84 2.81 -28.10
CA PHE A 17 8.91 1.83 -28.15
C PHE A 17 9.01 1.09 -29.51
N GLY A 18 8.18 1.44 -30.50
CA GLY A 18 8.16 0.77 -31.80
C GLY A 18 7.71 -0.68 -31.72
N LEU A 19 6.76 -0.99 -30.84
CA LEU A 19 6.17 -2.31 -30.66
C LEU A 19 4.83 -2.45 -31.41
N GLU A 20 4.45 -3.67 -31.74
CA GLU A 20 3.18 -3.98 -32.40
C GLU A 20 2.01 -3.92 -31.42
N THR A 21 0.88 -3.31 -31.84
CA THR A 21 -0.38 -3.30 -31.10
C THR A 21 -1.34 -4.34 -31.68
N ARG A 22 -1.64 -5.41 -30.96
CA ARG A 22 -2.52 -6.51 -31.36
C ARG A 22 -3.95 -6.35 -30.84
N HIS A 23 -4.13 -5.64 -29.73
CA HIS A 23 -5.42 -5.43 -29.12
C HIS A 23 -5.52 -4.01 -28.57
N PRO A 24 -6.64 -3.28 -28.77
CA PRO A 24 -6.75 -1.87 -28.37
C PRO A 24 -6.72 -1.64 -26.85
N LEU A 25 -7.11 -2.64 -26.05
CA LEU A 25 -7.26 -2.47 -24.60
C LEU A 25 -6.21 -3.23 -23.78
N VAL A 26 -5.36 -4.04 -24.39
CA VAL A 26 -4.31 -4.79 -23.66
C VAL A 26 -3.11 -5.04 -24.56
N SER A 27 -1.91 -4.98 -23.98
CA SER A 27 -0.66 -5.30 -24.65
C SER A 27 0.27 -6.03 -23.68
N VAL A 28 0.85 -7.15 -24.12
CA VAL A 28 2.04 -7.74 -23.50
C VAL A 28 3.24 -7.21 -24.26
N VAL A 29 4.17 -6.59 -23.56
CA VAL A 29 5.34 -5.93 -24.11
C VAL A 29 6.61 -6.66 -23.72
N ASP A 30 7.51 -6.79 -24.68
CA ASP A 30 8.87 -7.28 -24.50
C ASP A 30 9.81 -6.17 -24.98
N LEU A 31 10.38 -5.45 -24.04
CA LEU A 31 11.22 -4.30 -24.37
C LEU A 31 12.54 -4.71 -25.04
N SER A 32 12.95 -5.97 -24.99
CA SER A 32 14.11 -6.45 -25.77
C SER A 32 13.87 -6.35 -27.28
N LYS A 33 12.60 -6.32 -27.71
CA LYS A 33 12.17 -6.16 -29.11
C LYS A 33 11.90 -4.73 -29.53
N ALA A 34 12.06 -3.77 -28.60
CA ALA A 34 11.82 -2.37 -28.90
C ALA A 34 12.77 -1.83 -29.96
N THR A 35 12.23 -1.06 -30.90
CA THR A 35 13.00 -0.44 -32.00
C THR A 35 13.30 1.03 -31.73
N HIS A 36 12.56 1.65 -30.79
CA HIS A 36 12.73 3.03 -30.38
C HIS A 36 12.96 3.11 -28.87
N TRP A 37 13.84 4.03 -28.46
CA TRP A 37 14.26 4.20 -27.06
C TRP A 37 14.33 5.69 -26.75
N PRO A 38 13.28 6.27 -26.13
CA PRO A 38 13.38 7.66 -25.66
C PRO A 38 14.38 7.75 -24.50
N GLU A 39 15.33 8.72 -24.61
CA GLU A 39 16.36 8.89 -23.56
C GLU A 39 15.77 9.37 -22.24
N HIS A 40 14.81 10.27 -22.31
CA HIS A 40 14.08 10.81 -21.16
C HIS A 40 12.61 10.99 -21.53
N PHE A 41 11.73 10.51 -20.66
CA PHE A 41 10.30 10.70 -20.84
C PHE A 41 9.54 10.68 -19.52
N LYS A 42 8.52 11.49 -19.45
CA LYS A 42 7.59 11.58 -18.34
C LYS A 42 6.21 11.15 -18.81
N VAL A 43 5.63 10.20 -18.10
CA VAL A 43 4.39 9.52 -18.49
C VAL A 43 3.34 9.72 -17.42
N ASN A 44 2.14 10.10 -17.84
CA ASN A 44 0.93 10.00 -17.05
C ASN A 44 0.15 8.78 -17.53
N TYR A 45 0.08 7.75 -16.72
CA TYR A 45 -0.61 6.51 -17.03
C TYR A 45 -2.13 6.70 -16.99
N GLY A 46 -2.82 6.40 -18.08
CA GLY A 46 -4.27 6.24 -18.16
C GLY A 46 -4.68 4.77 -18.18
N VAL A 47 -3.69 3.86 -18.14
CA VAL A 47 -3.84 2.41 -18.15
C VAL A 47 -3.18 1.81 -16.91
N TYR A 48 -3.57 0.60 -16.52
CA TYR A 48 -2.79 -0.22 -15.59
C TYR A 48 -1.56 -0.76 -16.32
N ALA A 49 -0.43 -0.76 -15.64
CA ALA A 49 0.80 -1.32 -16.17
C ALA A 49 1.54 -2.10 -15.08
N LEU A 50 2.15 -3.22 -15.46
CA LEU A 50 2.98 -4.05 -14.60
C LEU A 50 4.19 -4.49 -15.40
N TYR A 51 5.39 -4.19 -14.91
CA TYR A 51 6.66 -4.49 -15.57
C TYR A 51 7.53 -5.38 -14.71
N LEU A 52 7.92 -6.52 -15.26
CA LEU A 52 8.99 -7.35 -14.73
C LEU A 52 10.30 -6.94 -15.40
N LYS A 53 11.27 -6.52 -14.62
CA LYS A 53 12.58 -6.08 -15.09
C LYS A 53 13.62 -7.18 -14.91
N ASP A 54 14.32 -7.49 -15.99
CA ASP A 54 15.34 -8.54 -16.04
C ASP A 54 16.76 -7.98 -15.92
N THR A 55 16.97 -6.67 -16.07
CA THR A 55 18.28 -6.03 -15.96
C THR A 55 18.12 -4.62 -15.41
N TYR A 56 19.19 -4.09 -14.85
CA TYR A 56 19.27 -2.67 -14.48
C TYR A 56 18.98 -1.79 -15.70
N CYS A 57 17.93 -1.00 -15.64
CA CYS A 57 17.42 -0.23 -16.77
C CYS A 57 17.66 1.29 -16.62
N GLY A 58 18.52 1.72 -15.69
CA GLY A 58 18.66 3.13 -15.34
C GLY A 58 17.76 3.55 -14.18
N ASN A 59 17.82 4.82 -13.81
CA ASN A 59 17.04 5.37 -12.72
C ASN A 59 15.61 5.66 -13.17
N ILE A 60 14.62 5.09 -12.48
CA ILE A 60 13.24 5.58 -12.58
C ILE A 60 13.00 6.49 -11.38
N MET A 61 12.54 7.70 -11.69
CA MET A 61 12.17 8.70 -10.69
C MET A 61 10.65 8.69 -10.49
N TYR A 62 10.24 8.55 -9.25
CA TYR A 62 8.88 8.85 -8.83
C TYR A 62 8.92 10.04 -7.88
N GLY A 63 8.44 11.18 -8.33
CA GLY A 63 8.65 12.43 -7.61
C GLY A 63 10.14 12.83 -7.57
N ARG A 64 10.72 12.95 -6.37
CA ARG A 64 12.12 13.37 -6.15
C ARG A 64 13.07 12.23 -5.79
N GLN A 65 12.64 10.97 -5.83
CA GLN A 65 13.43 9.83 -5.38
C GLN A 65 13.80 8.89 -6.51
N SER A 66 15.06 8.44 -6.54
CA SER A 66 15.56 7.41 -7.45
C SER A 66 15.48 6.03 -6.82
N TYR A 67 15.29 5.00 -7.63
CA TYR A 67 15.21 3.61 -7.21
C TYR A 67 16.33 2.77 -7.82
N ASP A 68 16.94 1.92 -6.98
CA ASP A 68 17.91 0.92 -7.41
C ASP A 68 17.16 -0.36 -7.82
N TYR A 69 17.15 -0.67 -9.12
CA TYR A 69 16.50 -1.84 -9.67
C TYR A 69 17.44 -3.03 -9.66
N GLN A 70 17.03 -4.09 -9.00
CA GLN A 70 17.66 -5.40 -9.12
C GLN A 70 16.94 -6.26 -10.16
N GLU A 71 17.61 -7.29 -10.68
CA GLU A 71 17.02 -8.29 -11.56
C GLU A 71 15.84 -9.00 -10.86
N GLY A 72 14.80 -9.35 -11.64
CA GLY A 72 13.62 -10.01 -11.09
C GLY A 72 12.71 -9.09 -10.27
N THR A 73 12.63 -7.81 -10.61
CA THR A 73 11.81 -6.83 -9.89
C THR A 73 10.53 -6.49 -10.65
N ILE A 74 9.37 -6.54 -9.99
CA ILE A 74 8.10 -6.05 -10.52
C ILE A 74 7.81 -4.65 -9.99
N VAL A 75 7.44 -3.76 -10.93
CA VAL A 75 6.84 -2.45 -10.64
C VAL A 75 5.48 -2.35 -11.30
N SER A 76 4.55 -1.65 -10.67
CA SER A 76 3.17 -1.49 -11.14
C SER A 76 2.73 -0.04 -11.10
N PHE A 77 1.86 0.32 -12.04
CA PHE A 77 1.28 1.65 -12.15
C PHE A 77 -0.23 1.54 -12.36
N ALA A 78 -0.96 2.38 -11.64
CA ALA A 78 -2.40 2.58 -11.85
C ALA A 78 -2.69 3.80 -12.73
N PRO A 79 -3.88 3.88 -13.34
CA PRO A 79 -4.34 5.09 -14.00
C PRO A 79 -4.26 6.32 -13.08
N GLY A 80 -3.76 7.44 -13.62
CA GLY A 80 -3.56 8.70 -12.90
C GLY A 80 -2.16 8.87 -12.32
N GLN A 81 -1.34 7.84 -12.24
CA GLN A 81 0.03 7.97 -11.76
C GLN A 81 0.97 8.54 -12.82
N VAL A 82 1.94 9.33 -12.36
CA VAL A 82 2.97 9.94 -13.21
C VAL A 82 4.31 9.34 -12.86
N ALA A 83 4.98 8.77 -13.85
CA ALA A 83 6.36 8.30 -13.72
C ALA A 83 7.28 9.03 -14.70
N GLU A 84 8.49 9.27 -14.26
CA GLU A 84 9.56 9.85 -15.05
C GLU A 84 10.67 8.82 -15.18
N THR A 85 11.12 8.58 -16.39
CA THR A 85 12.15 7.60 -16.70
C THR A 85 13.30 8.29 -17.39
N GLU A 86 14.49 8.14 -16.81
CA GLU A 86 15.74 8.55 -17.41
C GLU A 86 16.52 7.31 -17.79
N MET A 87 16.68 7.06 -19.07
CA MET A 87 17.42 5.91 -19.58
C MET A 87 18.89 6.25 -19.74
N GLN A 88 19.75 5.35 -19.29
CA GLN A 88 21.18 5.50 -19.52
C GLN A 88 21.50 5.33 -21.02
N LYS A 89 22.31 6.23 -21.56
CA LYS A 89 22.83 6.10 -22.93
C LYS A 89 23.55 4.75 -23.07
N ASN A 90 23.18 3.99 -24.10
CA ASN A 90 23.73 2.66 -24.42
C ASN A 90 23.25 1.48 -23.56
N VAL A 91 22.31 1.63 -22.64
CA VAL A 91 21.69 0.51 -21.94
C VAL A 91 20.31 0.25 -22.57
N ARG A 92 20.13 -0.96 -23.11
CA ARG A 92 18.82 -1.40 -23.58
C ARG A 92 18.16 -2.22 -22.45
N PRO A 93 17.10 -1.70 -21.82
CA PRO A 93 16.44 -2.44 -20.75
C PRO A 93 15.82 -3.73 -21.29
N LYS A 94 16.04 -4.82 -20.56
CA LYS A 94 15.29 -6.05 -20.76
C LYS A 94 14.17 -6.07 -19.73
N ALA A 95 12.96 -5.85 -20.19
CA ALA A 95 11.79 -5.90 -19.33
C ALA A 95 10.62 -6.49 -20.11
N HIS A 96 9.83 -7.29 -19.42
CA HIS A 96 8.54 -7.76 -19.91
C HIS A 96 7.45 -7.01 -19.14
N GLY A 97 6.31 -6.79 -19.76
CA GLY A 97 5.23 -6.10 -19.08
C GLY A 97 3.88 -6.39 -19.69
N ILE A 98 2.88 -6.01 -18.93
CA ILE A 98 1.50 -5.96 -19.41
C ILE A 98 0.94 -4.56 -19.16
N LEU A 99 0.27 -4.03 -20.17
CA LEU A 99 -0.55 -2.82 -20.06
C LEU A 99 -1.99 -3.19 -20.38
N PHE A 100 -2.93 -2.71 -19.58
CA PHE A 100 -4.34 -2.90 -19.87
C PHE A 100 -5.18 -1.69 -19.49
N HIS A 101 -6.11 -1.34 -20.39
CA HIS A 101 -7.02 -0.23 -20.19
C HIS A 101 -8.13 -0.60 -19.18
N PRO A 102 -8.60 0.32 -18.34
CA PRO A 102 -9.73 0.05 -17.42
C PRO A 102 -10.97 -0.52 -18.09
N ASP A 103 -11.25 -0.17 -19.34
CA ASP A 103 -12.41 -0.68 -20.09
C ASP A 103 -12.32 -2.18 -20.41
N LEU A 104 -11.13 -2.76 -20.46
CA LEU A 104 -10.95 -4.21 -20.61
C LEU A 104 -11.63 -4.98 -19.48
N ILE A 105 -11.44 -4.50 -18.24
CA ILE A 105 -11.88 -5.17 -17.02
C ILE A 105 -13.27 -4.70 -16.53
N ARG A 106 -13.83 -3.63 -17.11
CA ARG A 106 -15.11 -3.07 -16.70
C ARG A 106 -16.24 -4.10 -16.85
N GLY A 107 -16.99 -4.36 -15.76
CA GLY A 107 -18.07 -5.35 -15.74
C GLY A 107 -17.60 -6.81 -15.67
N THR A 108 -16.32 -7.07 -15.45
CA THR A 108 -15.77 -8.40 -15.16
C THR A 108 -15.52 -8.58 -13.66
N VAL A 109 -15.26 -9.83 -13.23
CA VAL A 109 -14.86 -10.13 -11.84
C VAL A 109 -13.62 -9.33 -11.47
N LEU A 110 -12.61 -9.34 -12.33
CA LEU A 110 -11.36 -8.58 -12.13
C LEU A 110 -11.63 -7.09 -11.94
N GLY A 111 -12.57 -6.50 -12.70
CA GLY A 111 -12.94 -5.08 -12.55
C GLY A 111 -13.57 -4.75 -11.19
N GLY A 112 -14.28 -5.71 -10.59
CA GLY A 112 -14.80 -5.58 -9.21
C GLY A 112 -13.71 -5.66 -8.15
N GLU A 113 -12.66 -6.42 -8.42
CA GLU A 113 -11.59 -6.76 -7.48
C GLU A 113 -10.34 -5.88 -7.63
N ILE A 114 -10.17 -5.16 -8.72
CA ILE A 114 -8.94 -4.41 -9.04
C ILE A 114 -8.46 -3.47 -7.92
N LYS A 115 -9.40 -2.89 -7.15
CA LYS A 115 -9.10 -2.02 -6.01
C LYS A 115 -8.49 -2.76 -4.81
N ASN A 116 -8.60 -4.08 -4.77
CA ASN A 116 -8.04 -4.92 -3.69
C ASN A 116 -6.54 -5.16 -3.89
N TYR A 117 -6.01 -4.93 -5.09
CA TYR A 117 -4.58 -5.04 -5.38
C TYR A 117 -3.87 -3.75 -4.97
N SER A 118 -3.59 -3.63 -3.66
CA SER A 118 -3.02 -2.43 -3.02
C SER A 118 -1.67 -2.01 -3.60
N PHE A 119 -0.90 -2.95 -4.15
CA PHE A 119 0.43 -2.70 -4.72
C PHE A 119 0.43 -1.76 -5.94
N PHE A 120 -0.71 -1.55 -6.61
CA PHE A 120 -0.83 -0.49 -7.61
C PHE A 120 -0.70 0.92 -7.01
N SER A 121 -0.81 1.06 -5.71
CA SER A 121 -0.65 2.33 -4.99
C SER A 121 0.67 2.42 -4.21
N TYR A 122 1.55 1.43 -4.36
CA TYR A 122 2.87 1.44 -3.74
C TYR A 122 3.82 2.37 -4.52
N GLU A 123 4.84 2.85 -3.85
CA GLU A 123 5.91 3.59 -4.51
C GLU A 123 6.88 2.63 -5.22
N ILE A 124 7.61 3.15 -6.21
CA ILE A 124 8.55 2.34 -7.02
C ILE A 124 9.62 1.68 -6.14
N ARG A 125 10.06 2.33 -5.06
CA ARG A 125 11.02 1.78 -4.08
C ARG A 125 10.46 0.61 -3.27
N GLU A 126 9.16 0.39 -3.31
CA GLU A 126 8.45 -0.71 -2.67
C GLU A 126 8.17 -1.84 -3.66
N ALA A 127 8.96 -1.92 -4.72
CA ALA A 127 8.83 -2.91 -5.76
C ALA A 127 8.93 -4.34 -5.23
N LEU A 128 8.26 -5.26 -5.91
CA LEU A 128 8.28 -6.67 -5.59
C LEU A 128 9.55 -7.32 -6.12
N HIS A 129 10.34 -7.94 -5.25
CA HIS A 129 11.49 -8.74 -5.63
C HIS A 129 11.10 -10.22 -5.71
N LEU A 130 11.36 -10.85 -6.84
CA LEU A 130 10.99 -12.22 -7.13
C LEU A 130 12.19 -13.17 -6.98
N SER A 131 11.90 -14.40 -6.52
CA SER A 131 12.80 -15.53 -6.75
C SER A 131 12.74 -15.99 -8.21
N GLU A 132 13.66 -16.82 -8.65
CA GLU A 132 13.65 -17.39 -10.01
C GLU A 132 12.38 -18.21 -10.31
N GLU A 133 11.86 -18.96 -9.33
CA GLU A 133 10.62 -19.71 -9.45
C GLU A 133 9.40 -18.78 -9.59
N GLU A 134 9.34 -17.71 -8.78
CA GLU A 134 8.29 -16.70 -8.86
C GLU A 134 8.36 -15.93 -10.17
N ARG A 135 9.56 -15.62 -10.64
CA ARG A 135 9.79 -14.99 -11.95
C ARG A 135 9.28 -15.88 -13.09
N SER A 136 9.58 -17.19 -13.06
CA SER A 136 9.06 -18.14 -14.03
C SER A 136 7.53 -18.15 -14.04
N THR A 137 6.89 -18.17 -12.88
CA THR A 137 5.43 -18.13 -12.73
C THR A 137 4.82 -16.87 -13.36
N VAL A 138 5.44 -15.70 -13.15
CA VAL A 138 5.00 -14.44 -13.77
C VAL A 138 5.16 -14.48 -15.28
N MET A 139 6.29 -14.97 -15.78
CA MET A 139 6.53 -15.11 -17.22
C MET A 139 5.53 -16.06 -17.89
N ASP A 140 5.13 -17.16 -17.24
CA ASP A 140 4.10 -18.04 -17.74
C ASP A 140 2.74 -17.35 -17.89
N CYS A 141 2.39 -16.46 -16.95
CA CYS A 141 1.18 -15.65 -17.07
C CYS A 141 1.27 -14.70 -18.28
N PHE A 142 2.41 -14.02 -18.49
CA PHE A 142 2.61 -13.17 -19.66
C PHE A 142 2.49 -13.99 -20.96
N HIS A 143 3.12 -15.15 -21.05
CA HIS A 143 3.05 -16.02 -22.22
C HIS A 143 1.62 -16.49 -22.53
N LYS A 144 0.81 -16.83 -21.51
CA LYS A 144 -0.59 -17.21 -21.71
C LYS A 144 -1.42 -16.04 -22.28
N ILE A 145 -1.23 -14.83 -21.77
CA ILE A 145 -1.92 -13.64 -22.28
C ILE A 145 -1.44 -13.34 -23.70
N GLU A 146 -0.13 -13.41 -23.97
CA GLU A 146 0.42 -13.18 -25.31
C GLU A 146 -0.09 -14.21 -26.32
N ALA A 147 -0.21 -15.49 -25.94
CA ALA A 147 -0.77 -16.53 -26.76
C ALA A 147 -2.22 -16.23 -27.15
N GLU A 148 -3.03 -15.77 -26.20
CA GLU A 148 -4.42 -15.38 -26.47
C GLU A 148 -4.50 -14.17 -27.41
N LEU A 149 -3.59 -13.21 -27.29
CA LEU A 149 -3.52 -12.05 -28.19
C LEU A 149 -3.04 -12.39 -29.61
N LYS A 150 -2.39 -13.55 -29.80
CA LYS A 150 -1.97 -14.05 -31.12
C LYS A 150 -3.09 -14.83 -31.83
N HIS A 151 -4.07 -15.34 -31.09
CA HIS A 151 -5.27 -15.94 -31.66
C HIS A 151 -6.21 -14.85 -32.20
N GLY A 152 -7.07 -15.19 -33.15
CA GLY A 152 -8.13 -14.29 -33.57
C GLY A 152 -9.07 -13.97 -32.40
N ILE A 153 -9.39 -12.70 -32.22
CA ILE A 153 -10.29 -12.25 -31.14
C ILE A 153 -11.67 -12.87 -31.33
N ASP A 154 -12.15 -13.59 -30.32
CA ASP A 154 -13.48 -14.19 -30.27
C ASP A 154 -14.25 -13.79 -29.01
N ARG A 155 -15.46 -14.35 -28.83
CA ARG A 155 -16.34 -14.07 -27.69
C ARG A 155 -15.75 -14.48 -26.32
N HIS A 156 -14.74 -15.33 -26.30
CA HIS A 156 -14.11 -15.86 -25.08
C HIS A 156 -12.82 -15.11 -24.72
N SER A 157 -12.16 -14.48 -25.70
CA SER A 157 -10.85 -13.85 -25.54
C SER A 157 -10.80 -12.86 -24.39
N ARG A 158 -11.80 -11.97 -24.27
CA ARG A 158 -11.85 -11.01 -23.15
C ARG A 158 -11.86 -11.71 -21.79
N ARG A 159 -12.65 -12.79 -21.65
CA ARG A 159 -12.75 -13.54 -20.39
C ARG A 159 -11.43 -14.24 -20.06
N LEU A 160 -10.81 -14.87 -21.05
CA LEU A 160 -9.54 -15.58 -20.88
C LEU A 160 -8.40 -14.62 -20.53
N ILE A 161 -8.33 -13.47 -21.20
CA ILE A 161 -7.35 -12.41 -20.91
C ILE A 161 -7.54 -11.90 -19.50
N CYS A 162 -8.76 -11.51 -19.10
CA CYS A 162 -9.03 -11.01 -17.75
C CYS A 162 -8.75 -12.06 -16.67
N ALA A 163 -9.03 -13.34 -16.90
CA ALA A 163 -8.73 -14.42 -15.96
C ALA A 163 -7.22 -14.60 -15.76
N ASN A 164 -6.44 -14.56 -16.85
CA ASN A 164 -4.98 -14.64 -16.74
C ASN A 164 -4.35 -13.41 -16.11
N ILE A 165 -4.90 -12.19 -16.35
CA ILE A 165 -4.49 -10.97 -15.64
C ILE A 165 -4.81 -11.11 -14.15
N GLY A 166 -6.02 -11.55 -13.77
CA GLY A 166 -6.39 -11.79 -12.37
C GLY A 166 -5.42 -12.75 -11.69
N LEU A 167 -5.12 -13.90 -12.33
CA LEU A 167 -4.17 -14.88 -11.83
C LEU A 167 -2.76 -14.28 -11.63
N LEU A 168 -2.28 -13.48 -12.57
CA LEU A 168 -1.01 -12.76 -12.45
C LEU A 168 -1.01 -11.82 -11.24
N LEU A 169 -2.08 -11.04 -11.05
CA LEU A 169 -2.19 -10.10 -9.93
C LEU A 169 -2.28 -10.83 -8.58
N ASP A 170 -2.98 -11.97 -8.51
CA ASP A 170 -3.05 -12.83 -7.33
C ASP A 170 -1.68 -13.40 -6.96
N TYR A 171 -0.89 -13.82 -7.94
CA TYR A 171 0.51 -14.22 -7.69
C TYR A 171 1.34 -13.06 -7.15
N CYS A 172 1.20 -11.84 -7.70
CA CYS A 172 1.90 -10.68 -7.19
C CYS A 172 1.52 -10.38 -5.72
N MET A 173 0.23 -10.47 -5.37
CA MET A 173 -0.22 -10.33 -3.96
C MET A 173 0.44 -11.35 -3.04
N ARG A 174 0.44 -12.64 -3.43
CA ARG A 174 1.11 -13.72 -2.68
C ARG A 174 2.59 -13.43 -2.48
N PHE A 175 3.27 -12.96 -3.52
CA PHE A 175 4.71 -12.69 -3.46
C PHE A 175 5.04 -11.46 -2.62
N TYR A 176 4.20 -10.42 -2.62
CA TYR A 176 4.30 -9.31 -1.66
C TYR A 176 4.11 -9.79 -0.22
N GLU A 177 3.15 -10.66 0.04
CA GLU A 177 2.96 -11.24 1.37
C GLU A 177 4.20 -12.02 1.84
N ARG A 178 4.80 -12.84 0.96
CA ARG A 178 6.07 -13.50 1.23
C ARG A 178 7.18 -12.48 1.50
N GLN A 179 7.27 -11.40 0.69
CA GLN A 179 8.27 -10.36 0.86
C GLN A 179 8.14 -9.66 2.22
N PHE A 180 6.93 -9.38 2.70
CA PHE A 180 6.73 -8.83 4.05
C PHE A 180 7.22 -9.77 5.14
N VAL A 181 7.08 -11.09 4.96
CA VAL A 181 7.57 -12.08 5.91
C VAL A 181 9.10 -12.21 5.87
N THR A 182 9.68 -12.29 4.67
CA THR A 182 11.14 -12.50 4.51
C THR A 182 11.98 -11.29 4.89
N ARG A 183 11.42 -10.07 4.82
CA ARG A 183 12.06 -8.83 5.28
C ARG A 183 11.79 -8.51 6.75
N LYS A 184 11.54 -9.52 7.56
CA LYS A 184 11.12 -9.37 8.96
C LYS A 184 12.00 -8.45 9.79
N GLU A 185 13.32 -8.54 9.66
CA GLU A 185 14.23 -7.68 10.44
C GLU A 185 14.12 -6.20 10.02
N VAL A 186 14.11 -5.90 8.72
CA VAL A 186 13.92 -4.53 8.21
C VAL A 186 12.56 -3.98 8.61
N ASN A 187 11.52 -4.80 8.51
CA ASN A 187 10.15 -4.41 8.90
C ASN A 187 10.05 -4.18 10.41
N LYS A 188 10.78 -4.97 11.23
CA LYS A 188 10.84 -4.76 12.67
C LYS A 188 11.44 -3.40 13.03
N ASP A 189 12.52 -3.01 12.36
CA ASP A 189 13.12 -1.68 12.56
C ASP A 189 12.14 -0.55 12.21
N VAL A 190 11.33 -0.74 11.16
CA VAL A 190 10.29 0.23 10.79
C VAL A 190 9.20 0.29 11.86
N ILE A 191 8.79 -0.85 12.43
CA ILE A 191 7.78 -0.90 13.51
C ILE A 191 8.30 -0.20 14.76
N VAL A 192 9.52 -0.52 15.20
CA VAL A 192 10.15 0.13 16.36
C VAL A 192 10.25 1.65 16.16
N ARG A 193 10.62 2.07 14.94
CA ARG A 193 10.65 3.49 14.60
C ARG A 193 9.25 4.12 14.60
N PHE A 194 8.26 3.41 14.10
CA PHE A 194 6.86 3.86 14.12
C PHE A 194 6.34 4.02 15.55
N GLU A 195 6.58 3.05 16.43
CA GLU A 195 6.20 3.11 17.84
C GLU A 195 6.81 4.34 18.53
N ARG A 196 8.11 4.56 18.31
CA ARG A 196 8.78 5.74 18.84
C ARG A 196 8.17 7.04 18.31
N LEU A 197 7.92 7.13 17.00
CA LEU A 197 7.30 8.31 16.39
C LEU A 197 5.87 8.55 16.92
N LEU A 198 5.16 7.48 17.25
CA LEU A 198 3.81 7.55 17.81
C LEU A 198 3.85 8.06 19.25
N ASP A 199 4.83 7.63 20.05
CA ASP A 199 5.07 8.17 21.39
C ASP A 199 5.47 9.65 21.33
N GLU A 200 6.47 10.00 20.48
CA GLU A 200 6.89 11.39 20.26
C GLU A 200 5.74 12.30 19.82
N TYR A 201 4.80 11.77 19.00
CA TYR A 201 3.63 12.53 18.58
C TYR A 201 2.76 12.95 19.76
N PHE A 202 2.44 12.01 20.68
CA PHE A 202 1.58 12.28 21.82
C PHE A 202 2.30 12.96 23.01
N ASP A 203 3.64 12.87 23.06
CA ASP A 203 4.46 13.54 24.08
C ASP A 203 4.79 15.00 23.72
N SER A 204 4.37 15.47 22.55
CA SER A 204 4.58 16.83 22.05
C SER A 204 3.28 17.61 21.88
N ASP A 205 3.40 18.87 21.45
CA ASP A 205 2.25 19.70 21.10
C ASP A 205 1.68 19.39 19.71
N THR A 206 2.20 18.35 19.02
CA THR A 206 1.79 18.00 17.68
C THR A 206 0.29 17.68 17.56
N PRO A 207 -0.35 16.96 18.51
CA PRO A 207 -1.79 16.72 18.45
C PRO A 207 -2.62 18.01 18.48
N LEU A 208 -2.17 19.03 19.20
CA LEU A 208 -2.84 20.33 19.28
C LEU A 208 -2.76 21.11 17.96
N GLN A 209 -1.67 20.93 17.20
CA GLN A 209 -1.39 21.64 15.96
C GLN A 209 -1.94 20.91 14.73
N GLU A 210 -1.71 19.61 14.65
CA GLU A 210 -2.00 18.75 13.48
C GLU A 210 -3.29 17.92 13.65
N GLY A 211 -3.84 17.85 14.89
CA GLY A 211 -5.02 17.05 15.19
C GLY A 211 -4.70 15.57 15.45
N LEU A 212 -5.63 14.69 15.07
CA LEU A 212 -5.43 13.24 15.24
C LEU A 212 -4.37 12.70 14.27
N PRO A 213 -3.46 11.82 14.73
CA PRO A 213 -2.43 11.25 13.88
C PRO A 213 -3.03 10.36 12.78
N THR A 214 -2.49 10.46 11.57
CA THR A 214 -2.92 9.68 10.41
C THR A 214 -1.89 8.63 10.03
N VAL A 215 -2.33 7.55 9.38
CA VAL A 215 -1.43 6.52 8.82
C VAL A 215 -0.43 7.15 7.85
N LYS A 216 -0.89 8.11 7.04
CA LYS A 216 -0.04 8.82 6.08
C LYS A 216 1.08 9.60 6.77
N TYR A 217 0.78 10.30 7.86
CA TYR A 217 1.78 11.06 8.63
C TYR A 217 2.97 10.16 9.03
N PHE A 218 2.69 8.98 9.59
CA PHE A 218 3.75 8.06 10.02
C PHE A 218 4.44 7.38 8.84
N ALA A 219 3.69 7.01 7.81
CA ALA A 219 4.27 6.43 6.59
C ALA A 219 5.29 7.39 5.95
N ASP A 220 4.95 8.68 5.83
CA ASP A 220 5.86 9.72 5.32
C ASP A 220 7.13 9.85 6.19
N LYS A 221 7.01 9.76 7.52
CA LYS A 221 8.14 9.83 8.47
C LYS A 221 9.07 8.62 8.39
N VAL A 222 8.56 7.46 8.01
CA VAL A 222 9.38 6.25 7.80
C VAL A 222 9.73 6.05 6.32
N PHE A 223 9.41 7.02 5.45
CA PHE A 223 9.70 7.02 4.02
C PHE A 223 9.04 5.86 3.25
N LEU A 224 7.79 5.53 3.58
CA LEU A 224 6.98 4.53 2.91
C LEU A 224 5.68 5.14 2.39
N SER A 225 5.08 4.52 1.37
CA SER A 225 3.71 4.85 0.99
C SER A 225 2.73 4.41 2.07
N ALA A 226 1.61 5.14 2.23
CA ALA A 226 0.62 4.82 3.25
C ALA A 226 0.04 3.40 3.09
N ASN A 227 -0.11 2.93 1.85
CA ASN A 227 -0.64 1.61 1.56
C ASN A 227 0.37 0.50 1.89
N TYR A 228 1.63 0.62 1.43
CA TYR A 228 2.69 -0.35 1.78
C TYR A 228 2.90 -0.41 3.28
N PHE A 229 3.00 0.74 3.95
CA PHE A 229 3.12 0.82 5.41
C PHE A 229 1.94 0.15 6.11
N GLY A 230 0.69 0.42 5.66
CA GLY A 230 -0.51 -0.20 6.22
C GLY A 230 -0.53 -1.72 6.08
N ASP A 231 -0.19 -2.24 4.90
CA ASP A 231 -0.14 -3.68 4.62
C ASP A 231 0.98 -4.37 5.40
N MET A 232 2.16 -3.73 5.50
CA MET A 232 3.28 -4.21 6.30
C MET A 232 2.91 -4.29 7.80
N ILE A 233 2.34 -3.23 8.39
CA ILE A 233 1.90 -3.21 9.80
C ILE A 233 0.89 -4.32 10.03
N LYS A 234 -0.13 -4.44 9.17
CA LYS A 234 -1.16 -5.48 9.29
C LYS A 234 -0.57 -6.88 9.25
N LYS A 235 0.39 -7.13 8.35
CA LYS A 235 1.04 -8.44 8.23
C LYS A 235 1.90 -8.79 9.43
N GLN A 236 2.60 -7.80 10.01
CA GLN A 236 3.51 -8.01 11.13
C GLN A 236 2.79 -8.07 12.49
N THR A 237 1.73 -7.27 12.68
CA THR A 237 1.06 -7.10 13.99
C THR A 237 -0.32 -7.76 14.06
N GLY A 238 -0.89 -8.15 12.92
CA GLY A 238 -2.28 -8.65 12.81
C GLY A 238 -3.34 -7.55 12.89
N GLN A 239 -2.96 -6.28 13.09
CA GLN A 239 -3.86 -5.12 13.21
C GLN A 239 -3.56 -4.12 12.09
N THR A 240 -4.57 -3.41 11.61
CA THR A 240 -4.33 -2.31 10.66
C THR A 240 -3.55 -1.18 11.35
N ALA A 241 -2.77 -0.41 10.59
CA ALA A 241 -2.05 0.75 11.14
C ALA A 241 -3.00 1.75 11.83
N SER A 242 -4.21 1.92 11.31
CA SER A 242 -5.24 2.77 11.93
C SER A 242 -5.71 2.23 13.30
N GLU A 243 -5.95 0.92 13.41
CA GLU A 243 -6.31 0.29 14.69
C GLU A 243 -5.17 0.39 15.70
N TYR A 244 -3.93 0.21 15.25
CA TYR A 244 -2.75 0.36 16.09
C TYR A 244 -2.64 1.78 16.69
N ILE A 245 -2.79 2.82 15.84
CA ILE A 245 -2.82 4.22 16.27
C ILE A 245 -3.95 4.48 17.26
N GLN A 246 -5.18 4.00 16.96
CA GLN A 246 -6.34 4.18 17.85
C GLN A 246 -6.13 3.50 19.21
N LYS A 247 -5.52 2.31 19.23
CA LYS A 247 -5.21 1.60 20.48
C LYS A 247 -4.25 2.43 21.33
N LYS A 248 -3.16 2.92 20.76
CA LYS A 248 -2.19 3.75 21.48
C LYS A 248 -2.81 5.04 22.01
N LEU A 249 -3.66 5.68 21.20
CA LEU A 249 -4.40 6.88 21.59
C LEU A 249 -5.31 6.63 22.80
N ILE A 250 -6.02 5.50 22.84
CA ILE A 250 -6.86 5.13 23.99
C ILE A 250 -6.01 4.76 25.20
N GLU A 251 -4.86 4.15 25.05
CA GLU A 251 -3.92 3.91 26.14
C GLU A 251 -3.45 5.23 26.76
N ARG A 252 -3.06 6.21 25.94
CA ARG A 252 -2.71 7.56 26.41
C ARG A 252 -3.88 8.26 27.12
N ALA A 253 -5.10 8.13 26.59
CA ALA A 253 -6.30 8.66 27.25
C ALA A 253 -6.51 8.05 28.64
N LYS A 254 -6.32 6.73 28.79
CA LYS A 254 -6.40 6.04 30.09
C LYS A 254 -5.33 6.53 31.06
N GLU A 255 -4.07 6.60 30.61
CA GLU A 255 -2.95 7.09 31.44
C GLU A 255 -3.23 8.52 31.97
N THR A 256 -3.72 9.41 31.10
CA THR A 256 -4.01 10.79 31.50
C THR A 256 -5.22 10.88 32.40
N LEU A 257 -6.28 10.09 32.16
CA LEU A 257 -7.47 10.02 33.02
C LEU A 257 -7.15 9.53 34.45
N LEU A 258 -6.18 8.61 34.57
CA LEU A 258 -5.78 8.04 35.87
C LEU A 258 -4.70 8.87 36.57
N GLY A 259 -3.84 9.53 35.80
CA GLY A 259 -2.67 10.24 36.32
C GLY A 259 -2.89 11.74 36.58
N THR A 260 -4.05 12.31 36.20
CA THR A 260 -4.31 13.74 36.31
C THR A 260 -5.77 14.08 36.68
N ASP A 261 -6.03 15.26 37.13
CA ASP A 261 -7.40 15.78 37.44
C ASP A 261 -8.07 16.38 36.18
N LYS A 262 -7.54 16.12 34.97
CA LYS A 262 -8.07 16.70 33.73
C LYS A 262 -9.43 16.11 33.39
N THR A 263 -10.29 16.94 32.87
CA THR A 263 -11.59 16.53 32.35
C THR A 263 -11.43 15.75 31.03
N THR A 264 -12.40 14.90 30.73
CA THR A 264 -12.43 14.18 29.42
C THR A 264 -12.35 15.14 28.24
N SER A 265 -12.87 16.35 28.37
CA SER A 265 -12.84 17.36 27.31
C SER A 265 -11.44 17.92 27.11
N GLU A 266 -10.72 18.24 28.18
CA GLU A 266 -9.33 18.68 28.11
C GLU A 266 -8.43 17.61 27.50
N ILE A 267 -8.57 16.37 27.95
CA ILE A 267 -7.84 15.22 27.41
C ILE A 267 -8.14 15.03 25.91
N ALA A 268 -9.40 15.18 25.50
CA ALA A 268 -9.76 15.07 24.10
C ALA A 268 -9.04 16.11 23.23
N TYR A 269 -9.01 17.35 23.67
CA TYR A 269 -8.31 18.43 22.95
C TYR A 269 -6.79 18.19 22.90
N GLU A 270 -6.20 17.80 24.03
CA GLU A 270 -4.76 17.47 24.09
C GLU A 270 -4.37 16.31 23.16
N LEU A 271 -5.26 15.34 22.98
CA LEU A 271 -5.05 14.22 22.05
C LEU A 271 -5.39 14.55 20.59
N GLY A 272 -5.79 15.79 20.28
CA GLY A 272 -6.05 16.27 18.93
C GLY A 272 -7.48 16.06 18.43
N PHE A 273 -8.44 15.75 19.29
CA PHE A 273 -9.85 15.69 18.88
C PHE A 273 -10.44 17.09 18.76
N GLN A 274 -11.12 17.36 17.66
CA GLN A 274 -11.88 18.61 17.50
C GLN A 274 -13.13 18.65 18.40
N TYR A 275 -13.70 17.47 18.71
CA TYR A 275 -14.91 17.34 19.51
C TYR A 275 -14.74 16.24 20.56
N PRO A 276 -14.89 16.54 21.87
CA PRO A 276 -14.72 15.58 22.97
C PRO A 276 -15.59 14.34 22.87
N GLN A 277 -16.77 14.46 22.28
CA GLN A 277 -17.68 13.33 22.08
C GLN A 277 -17.09 12.23 21.16
N HIS A 278 -16.15 12.56 20.27
CA HIS A 278 -15.47 11.59 19.43
C HIS A 278 -14.52 10.73 20.25
N LEU A 279 -13.77 11.31 21.18
CA LEU A 279 -12.98 10.55 22.14
C LEU A 279 -13.89 9.61 22.96
N SER A 280 -14.98 10.13 23.53
CA SER A 280 -15.90 9.34 24.37
C SER A 280 -16.48 8.14 23.60
N ARG A 281 -16.87 8.32 22.34
CA ARG A 281 -17.36 7.23 21.48
C ARG A 281 -16.28 6.20 21.15
N MET A 282 -15.08 6.65 20.80
CA MET A 282 -13.94 5.77 20.51
C MET A 282 -13.54 4.98 21.76
N PHE A 283 -13.42 5.67 22.89
CA PHE A 283 -13.08 5.06 24.18
C PHE A 283 -14.10 3.98 24.55
N LYS A 284 -15.41 4.30 24.50
CA LYS A 284 -16.47 3.32 24.79
C LYS A 284 -16.44 2.11 23.85
N ARG A 285 -16.20 2.35 22.56
CA ARG A 285 -16.11 1.27 21.57
C ARG A 285 -14.95 0.32 21.86
N MET A 286 -13.81 0.85 22.33
CA MET A 286 -12.59 0.06 22.52
C MET A 286 -12.46 -0.54 23.92
N THR A 287 -13.07 0.07 24.94
CA THR A 287 -12.96 -0.34 26.35
C THR A 287 -14.26 -0.90 26.94
N GLY A 288 -15.39 -0.71 26.25
CA GLY A 288 -16.70 -1.09 26.74
C GLY A 288 -17.36 -0.09 27.68
N CYS A 289 -16.64 0.90 28.23
CA CYS A 289 -17.14 1.90 29.19
C CYS A 289 -16.85 3.33 28.73
N THR A 290 -17.53 4.31 29.29
CA THR A 290 -17.27 5.74 29.00
C THR A 290 -16.05 6.23 29.79
N PRO A 291 -15.32 7.28 29.32
CA PRO A 291 -14.17 7.83 30.05
C PRO A 291 -14.48 8.26 31.48
N ASN A 292 -15.67 8.81 31.73
CA ASN A 292 -16.09 9.28 33.07
C ASN A 292 -16.38 8.14 34.05
N ALA A 293 -16.81 6.96 33.53
CA ALA A 293 -16.94 5.73 34.32
C ALA A 293 -15.60 4.98 34.42
N GLY A 294 -14.66 5.30 33.54
CA GLY A 294 -13.39 4.58 33.36
C GLY A 294 -12.36 4.86 34.44
N GLY A 295 -12.41 6.01 35.11
CA GLY A 295 -11.50 6.27 36.22
C GLY A 295 -11.60 5.24 37.35
N LEU A 296 -12.78 4.66 37.53
CA LEU A 296 -12.98 3.53 38.47
C LEU A 296 -12.92 2.13 37.81
N ALA A 297 -13.41 1.98 36.58
CA ALA A 297 -13.53 0.64 35.94
C ALA A 297 -12.22 0.12 35.31
N VAL A 298 -11.28 0.99 34.93
CA VAL A 298 -9.98 0.57 34.38
C VAL A 298 -9.11 -0.08 35.44
N LEU A 299 -9.24 0.28 36.71
CA LEU A 299 -8.55 -0.37 37.84
C LEU A 299 -8.94 -1.84 38.01
N PHE A 300 -10.10 -2.29 37.49
CA PHE A 300 -10.62 -3.64 37.71
C PHE A 300 -10.47 -4.59 36.50
N HIS A 301 -10.12 -4.09 35.31
CA HIS A 301 -10.02 -4.94 34.12
C HIS A 301 -8.60 -5.47 33.83
N ASP A 302 -7.57 -4.78 34.26
CA ASP A 302 -6.17 -5.26 34.17
C ASP A 302 -5.79 -6.26 35.30
N ALA A 303 -6.61 -6.38 36.35
CA ALA A 303 -6.39 -7.34 37.44
C ALA A 303 -7.03 -8.74 37.20
N GLY A 304 -7.74 -8.92 36.07
CA GLY A 304 -8.54 -10.15 35.82
C GLY A 304 -8.11 -10.93 34.58
N GLY A 305 -6.84 -11.20 34.41
CA GLY A 305 -6.36 -12.34 33.62
C GLY A 305 -6.55 -13.63 34.41
N HIS A 306 -7.62 -14.41 34.13
CA HIS A 306 -8.02 -15.70 34.64
C HIS A 306 -8.95 -15.72 35.88
N GLY A 307 -10.18 -16.12 35.62
CA GLY A 307 -11.10 -16.67 36.61
C GLY A 307 -12.19 -15.69 37.05
N GLY A 308 -13.42 -15.95 36.58
CA GLY A 308 -14.61 -15.23 37.02
C GLY A 308 -14.81 -15.37 38.53
N VAL A 309 -15.05 -14.24 39.20
CA VAL A 309 -15.86 -14.11 40.42
C VAL A 309 -16.39 -12.68 40.51
N GLY A 310 -17.64 -12.57 40.81
CA GLY A 310 -18.60 -11.57 41.05
C GLY A 310 -18.19 -10.11 41.25
N ILE A 311 -18.94 -9.29 40.54
CA ILE A 311 -19.15 -7.88 40.82
C ILE A 311 -19.99 -7.76 42.10
N ALA A 312 -19.34 -7.65 43.25
CA ALA A 312 -19.93 -7.10 44.47
C ALA A 312 -18.88 -7.16 45.58
N GLU A 313 -18.29 -6.03 45.86
CA GLU A 313 -17.64 -5.64 47.11
C GLU A 313 -16.37 -4.82 46.86
N VAL A 314 -16.52 -3.54 46.55
CA VAL A 314 -15.63 -2.45 47.00
C VAL A 314 -16.36 -1.12 46.72
N ALA A 315 -17.53 -0.97 47.31
CA ALA A 315 -18.08 0.33 47.66
C ALA A 315 -17.93 0.39 49.17
N ILE A 316 -16.88 1.01 49.64
CA ILE A 316 -16.70 1.64 50.98
C ILE A 316 -15.17 1.73 51.18
N LEU A 317 -14.64 2.82 50.82
CA LEU A 317 -13.62 3.60 51.55
C LEU A 317 -13.29 4.84 50.72
N LEU A 318 -14.06 5.87 51.12
CA LEU A 318 -14.00 7.30 50.75
C LEU A 318 -14.19 7.65 49.34
#